data_210d1ce62b134f10a505cabf1bb63da6
#
_entry.id   210d1ce62b134f10a505cabf1bb63da6
#
_cell.length_a   1.000
_cell.length_b   1.000
_cell.length_c   1.000
_cell.angle_alpha   90.00
_cell.angle_beta   90.00
_cell.angle_gamma   90.00
#
_symmetry.space_group_name_H-M   'P 1'
#
loop_
_entity.id
_entity.type
_entity.pdbx_description
1 polymer ?
#
loop_
_entity_poly.entity_id
_entity_poly.type
_entity_poly.pdbx_seq_one_letter_code
_entity_poly.pdbx_strand_id
1 'polypeptide(L)'
;MSKWHGFECEEFEFEGRNATIVFPKKADEKKNWTLKTEYKEAFPETEIALLENGFHAAYLQNTSRFATKEDCDAKARFVKYISEKYGLRSKCVLIGMSCGGAHAVNFGGFYPQCVLGMFIDAPVLNFCSFPGKIGAGYEEIWENEFVKAYPGITRAKLLNFENHPMNKIDVLKEHKIPVFMVYGTEDLTVLYNENGKIMEEEYRDAPELLTVIPRICQGHHPHGIPSDPQKICDYILKWCK
;
A
#
# COMPACT_ATOMS: atom_id res chain seq x y z
N MET A 1 24.18 10.47 -8.70
CA MET A 1 22.94 10.04 -8.03
C MET A 1 22.07 11.26 -7.83
N SER A 2 20.80 11.14 -8.07
CA SER A 2 19.79 12.17 -7.76
C SER A 2 19.53 12.22 -6.24
N LYS A 3 18.72 13.19 -5.80
CA LYS A 3 18.32 13.26 -4.38
C LYS A 3 16.80 13.28 -4.27
N TRP A 4 16.28 12.53 -3.31
CA TRP A 4 14.88 12.52 -2.91
C TRP A 4 14.79 12.94 -1.43
N HIS A 5 14.16 14.07 -1.14
CA HIS A 5 14.05 14.64 0.21
C HIS A 5 15.36 14.65 1.02
N GLY A 6 16.49 14.93 0.35
CA GLY A 6 17.82 15.01 0.99
C GLY A 6 18.58 13.69 1.09
N PHE A 7 17.96 12.57 0.72
CA PHE A 7 18.60 11.24 0.63
C PHE A 7 19.07 10.97 -0.79
N GLU A 8 20.15 10.21 -0.94
CA GLU A 8 20.60 9.75 -2.24
C GLU A 8 19.60 8.77 -2.84
N CYS A 9 19.36 8.87 -4.15
CA CYS A 9 18.48 7.93 -4.84
C CYS A 9 19.00 7.58 -6.23
N GLU A 10 18.59 6.42 -6.72
CA GLU A 10 18.79 5.94 -8.08
C GLU A 10 17.42 5.83 -8.75
N GLU A 11 17.26 6.48 -9.89
CA GLU A 11 16.10 6.34 -10.75
C GLU A 11 16.50 5.55 -12.00
N PHE A 12 15.71 4.56 -12.36
CA PHE A 12 16.01 3.66 -13.47
C PHE A 12 14.73 3.10 -14.06
N GLU A 13 14.86 2.41 -15.18
CA GLU A 13 13.76 1.67 -15.79
C GLU A 13 13.83 0.19 -15.40
N PHE A 14 12.71 -0.37 -14.99
CA PHE A 14 12.54 -1.79 -14.72
C PHE A 14 11.32 -2.32 -15.51
N GLU A 15 11.57 -3.18 -16.48
CA GLU A 15 10.54 -3.76 -17.35
C GLU A 15 9.63 -2.70 -18.01
N GLY A 16 10.22 -1.61 -18.51
CA GLY A 16 9.48 -0.51 -19.13
C GLY A 16 8.72 0.41 -18.17
N ARG A 17 8.99 0.30 -16.86
CA ARG A 17 8.37 1.10 -15.80
C ARG A 17 9.41 1.95 -15.10
N ASN A 18 9.06 3.18 -14.74
CA ASN A 18 9.91 4.00 -13.90
C ASN A 18 10.03 3.39 -12.50
N ALA A 19 11.25 3.24 -12.04
CA ALA A 19 11.58 2.70 -10.74
C ALA A 19 12.52 3.64 -9.98
N THR A 20 12.42 3.63 -8.67
CA THR A 20 13.28 4.42 -7.78
C THR A 20 13.70 3.57 -6.60
N ILE A 21 14.96 3.71 -6.18
CA ILE A 21 15.42 3.29 -4.85
C ILE A 21 16.08 4.47 -4.16
N VAL A 22 15.76 4.67 -2.88
CA VAL A 22 16.30 5.73 -2.01
C VAL A 22 17.12 5.07 -0.92
N PHE A 23 18.32 5.61 -0.68
CA PHE A 23 19.28 5.05 0.27
C PHE A 23 19.27 5.84 1.58
N PRO A 24 19.23 5.16 2.74
CA PRO A 24 19.42 5.82 4.02
C PRO A 24 20.88 6.31 4.15
N LYS A 25 21.11 7.32 4.99
CA LYS A 25 22.48 7.77 5.31
C LYS A 25 23.32 6.65 5.92
N LYS A 26 22.69 5.78 6.71
CA LYS A 26 23.30 4.58 7.29
C LYS A 26 22.24 3.48 7.28
N ALA A 27 22.48 2.44 6.51
CA ALA A 27 21.56 1.30 6.46
C ALA A 27 21.56 0.52 7.77
N ASP A 28 20.40 -0.01 8.16
CA ASP A 28 20.28 -0.93 9.28
C ASP A 28 20.99 -2.29 8.98
N GLU A 29 21.27 -3.04 10.03
CA GLU A 29 21.99 -4.32 9.90
C GLU A 29 21.23 -5.38 9.12
N LYS A 30 19.88 -5.37 9.21
CA LYS A 30 19.01 -6.34 8.54
C LYS A 30 18.68 -5.96 7.10
N LYS A 31 19.12 -4.79 6.64
CA LYS A 31 18.83 -4.27 5.29
C LYS A 31 17.33 -4.23 5.00
N ASN A 32 16.57 -3.72 5.97
CA ASN A 32 15.14 -3.52 5.81
C ASN A 32 14.83 -2.44 4.77
N TRP A 33 13.68 -2.55 4.15
CA TRP A 33 13.25 -1.60 3.14
C TRP A 33 11.73 -1.55 2.99
N THR A 34 11.25 -0.47 2.39
CA THR A 34 9.83 -0.24 2.10
C THR A 34 9.57 -0.21 0.60
N LEU A 35 8.40 -0.65 0.21
CA LEU A 35 7.86 -0.48 -1.14
C LEU A 35 6.62 0.42 -1.06
N LYS A 36 6.74 1.66 -1.56
CA LYS A 36 5.59 2.53 -1.81
C LYS A 36 4.79 1.94 -2.95
N THR A 37 3.52 1.66 -2.73
CA THR A 37 2.72 0.87 -3.67
C THR A 37 2.04 1.71 -4.74
N GLU A 38 1.83 3.02 -4.48
CA GLU A 38 1.31 4.01 -5.43
C GLU A 38 1.69 5.42 -4.95
N TYR A 39 1.57 6.44 -5.80
CA TYR A 39 1.75 7.86 -5.45
C TYR A 39 3.11 8.19 -4.84
N LYS A 40 4.20 7.93 -5.57
CA LYS A 40 5.60 8.07 -5.12
C LYS A 40 5.85 9.31 -4.24
N GLU A 41 5.38 10.48 -4.67
CA GLU A 41 5.70 11.76 -4.02
C GLU A 41 4.67 12.20 -2.97
N ALA A 42 3.55 11.46 -2.82
CA ALA A 42 2.48 11.88 -1.91
C ALA A 42 2.75 11.46 -0.46
N PHE A 43 2.70 12.43 0.45
CA PHE A 43 2.79 12.22 1.90
C PHE A 43 3.99 11.35 2.30
N PRO A 44 5.23 11.78 2.03
CA PRO A 44 6.44 10.98 2.18
C PRO A 44 6.97 10.90 3.62
N GLU A 45 6.29 11.50 4.59
CA GLU A 45 6.79 11.67 5.97
C GLU A 45 7.15 10.33 6.63
N THR A 46 6.35 9.28 6.38
CA THR A 46 6.61 7.95 6.92
C THR A 46 7.85 7.32 6.30
N GLU A 47 8.02 7.42 4.98
CA GLU A 47 9.20 6.91 4.28
C GLU A 47 10.46 7.68 4.68
N ILE A 48 10.35 9.02 4.84
CA ILE A 48 11.47 9.86 5.33
C ILE A 48 11.89 9.40 6.73
N ALA A 49 10.94 9.22 7.64
CA ALA A 49 11.24 8.76 8.99
C ALA A 49 11.85 7.35 9.01
N LEU A 50 11.42 6.45 8.12
CA LEU A 50 12.02 5.12 7.99
C LEU A 50 13.42 5.16 7.38
N LEU A 51 13.68 6.04 6.41
CA LEU A 51 15.04 6.31 5.89
C LEU A 51 15.99 6.81 6.98
N GLU A 52 15.52 7.68 7.87
CA GLU A 52 16.27 8.13 9.06
C GLU A 52 16.57 6.98 10.03
N ASN A 53 15.71 5.96 10.09
CA ASN A 53 15.89 4.73 10.87
C ASN A 53 16.66 3.63 10.11
N GLY A 54 17.24 3.94 8.95
CA GLY A 54 18.15 3.04 8.23
C GLY A 54 17.48 2.13 7.20
N PHE A 55 16.19 2.28 6.94
CA PHE A 55 15.48 1.57 5.86
C PHE A 55 15.86 2.17 4.50
N HIS A 56 15.87 1.32 3.47
CA HIS A 56 15.78 1.81 2.10
C HIS A 56 14.30 2.03 1.75
N ALA A 57 14.03 2.89 0.76
CA ALA A 57 12.69 3.05 0.22
C ALA A 57 12.70 2.83 -1.29
N ALA A 58 11.73 2.11 -1.82
CA ALA A 58 11.63 1.84 -3.24
C ALA A 58 10.22 2.11 -3.76
N TYR A 59 10.15 2.35 -5.08
CA TYR A 59 8.92 2.56 -5.83
C TYR A 59 9.05 1.93 -7.22
N LEU A 60 7.97 1.31 -7.69
CA LEU A 60 7.80 0.90 -9.08
C LEU A 60 6.49 1.47 -9.62
N GLN A 61 6.55 2.17 -10.74
CA GLN A 61 5.39 2.75 -11.39
C GLN A 61 4.37 1.67 -11.79
N ASN A 62 3.09 1.91 -11.45
CA ASN A 62 1.99 1.07 -11.87
C ASN A 62 1.47 1.48 -13.25
N THR A 63 0.82 0.57 -13.95
CA THR A 63 0.05 0.85 -15.17
C THR A 63 -1.35 1.36 -14.83
N SER A 64 -1.86 0.99 -13.66
CA SER A 64 -3.15 1.42 -13.15
C SER A 64 -3.11 1.60 -11.64
N ARG A 65 -3.82 2.59 -11.11
CA ARG A 65 -3.98 2.74 -9.65
C ARG A 65 -4.89 1.68 -9.01
N PHE A 66 -5.52 0.81 -9.80
CA PHE A 66 -6.50 -0.17 -9.31
C PHE A 66 -5.95 -1.58 -9.09
N ALA A 67 -4.67 -1.69 -8.80
CA ALA A 67 -4.05 -2.92 -8.31
C ALA A 67 -4.29 -4.16 -9.19
N THR A 68 -4.05 -4.02 -10.51
CA THR A 68 -4.18 -5.12 -11.45
C THR A 68 -3.23 -6.27 -11.09
N LYS A 69 -3.58 -7.49 -11.52
CA LYS A 69 -2.71 -8.66 -11.32
C LYS A 69 -1.35 -8.45 -11.98
N GLU A 70 -1.32 -7.80 -13.15
CA GLU A 70 -0.09 -7.46 -13.88
C GLU A 70 0.83 -6.54 -13.07
N ASP A 71 0.27 -5.49 -12.43
CA ASP A 71 1.04 -4.60 -11.56
C ASP A 71 1.58 -5.35 -10.32
N CYS A 72 0.80 -6.28 -9.76
CA CYS A 72 1.27 -7.11 -8.65
C CYS A 72 2.39 -8.06 -9.09
N ASP A 73 2.29 -8.66 -10.27
CA ASP A 73 3.31 -9.55 -10.83
C ASP A 73 4.62 -8.80 -11.10
N ALA A 74 4.53 -7.59 -11.65
CA ALA A 74 5.69 -6.72 -11.86
C ALA A 74 6.36 -6.36 -10.52
N LYS A 75 5.58 -6.03 -9.49
CA LYS A 75 6.11 -5.77 -8.14
C LYS A 75 6.81 -7.00 -7.54
N ALA A 76 6.30 -8.21 -7.75
CA ALA A 76 6.95 -9.42 -7.24
C ALA A 76 8.33 -9.63 -7.86
N ARG A 77 8.44 -9.42 -9.18
CA ARG A 77 9.74 -9.46 -9.88
C ARG A 77 10.66 -8.32 -9.44
N PHE A 78 10.08 -7.13 -9.21
CA PHE A 78 10.83 -5.98 -8.71
C PHE A 78 11.37 -6.20 -7.30
N VAL A 79 10.59 -6.77 -6.38
CA VAL A 79 11.05 -7.13 -5.03
C VAL A 79 12.26 -8.05 -5.10
N LYS A 80 12.21 -9.08 -5.94
CA LYS A 80 13.35 -9.97 -6.17
C LYS A 80 14.57 -9.22 -6.70
N TYR A 81 14.37 -8.40 -7.75
CA TYR A 81 15.45 -7.62 -8.36
C TYR A 81 16.13 -6.67 -7.36
N ILE A 82 15.35 -5.90 -6.58
CA ILE A 82 15.85 -4.98 -5.57
C ILE A 82 16.64 -5.73 -4.49
N SER A 83 16.09 -6.84 -4.00
CA SER A 83 16.76 -7.64 -2.96
C SER A 83 18.10 -8.18 -3.45
N GLU A 84 18.16 -8.70 -4.66
CA GLU A 84 19.40 -9.26 -5.24
C GLU A 84 20.42 -8.17 -5.60
N LYS A 85 19.99 -7.10 -6.28
CA LYS A 85 20.89 -6.04 -6.77
C LYS A 85 21.54 -5.24 -5.63
N TYR A 86 20.75 -4.93 -4.58
CA TYR A 86 21.20 -4.05 -3.49
C TYR A 86 21.50 -4.81 -2.18
N GLY A 87 21.38 -6.14 -2.18
CA GLY A 87 21.60 -6.97 -1.00
C GLY A 87 20.61 -6.69 0.12
N LEU A 88 19.36 -6.35 -0.21
CA LEU A 88 18.31 -6.06 0.74
C LEU A 88 17.55 -7.33 1.15
N ARG A 89 16.80 -7.24 2.23
CA ARG A 89 15.94 -8.32 2.71
C ARG A 89 14.98 -8.75 1.62
N SER A 90 14.71 -10.06 1.49
CA SER A 90 13.76 -10.62 0.48
C SER A 90 12.29 -10.25 0.70
N LYS A 91 11.97 -9.68 1.85
CA LYS A 91 10.65 -9.16 2.20
C LYS A 91 10.73 -7.66 2.47
N CYS A 92 9.72 -6.92 2.03
CA CYS A 92 9.61 -5.49 2.29
C CYS A 92 8.36 -5.14 3.11
N VAL A 93 8.37 -3.93 3.68
CA VAL A 93 7.18 -3.31 4.25
C VAL A 93 6.47 -2.54 3.15
N LEU A 94 5.18 -2.79 2.98
CA LEU A 94 4.36 -2.07 2.00
C LEU A 94 3.84 -0.77 2.63
N ILE A 95 3.85 0.32 1.84
CA ILE A 95 3.25 1.59 2.23
C ILE A 95 2.23 1.97 1.17
N GLY A 96 0.95 2.00 1.54
CA GLY A 96 -0.14 2.23 0.60
C GLY A 96 -1.21 3.17 1.12
N MET A 97 -1.49 4.23 0.36
CA MET A 97 -2.52 5.22 0.68
C MET A 97 -3.61 5.20 -0.39
N SER A 98 -4.88 5.27 0.01
CA SER A 98 -6.01 5.28 -0.94
C SER A 98 -5.96 4.07 -1.89
N CYS A 99 -5.88 4.26 -3.21
CA CYS A 99 -5.65 3.18 -4.19
C CYS A 99 -4.32 2.44 -3.98
N GLY A 100 -3.31 3.09 -3.40
CA GLY A 100 -2.09 2.42 -2.96
C GLY A 100 -2.34 1.35 -1.89
N GLY A 101 -3.36 1.55 -1.04
CA GLY A 101 -3.85 0.52 -0.11
C GLY A 101 -4.39 -0.70 -0.85
N ALA A 102 -5.13 -0.51 -1.96
CA ALA A 102 -5.57 -1.61 -2.82
C ALA A 102 -4.37 -2.40 -3.37
N HIS A 103 -3.34 -1.70 -3.85
CA HIS A 103 -2.11 -2.34 -4.31
C HIS A 103 -1.39 -3.11 -3.20
N ALA A 104 -1.30 -2.54 -1.99
CA ALA A 104 -0.64 -3.19 -0.87
C ALA A 104 -1.35 -4.51 -0.49
N VAL A 105 -2.68 -4.47 -0.36
CA VAL A 105 -3.48 -5.63 0.03
C VAL A 105 -3.51 -6.69 -1.08
N ASN A 106 -3.73 -6.30 -2.35
CA ASN A 106 -3.71 -7.25 -3.46
C ASN A 106 -2.31 -7.88 -3.64
N PHE A 107 -1.25 -7.07 -3.58
CA PHE A 107 0.10 -7.59 -3.67
C PHE A 107 0.41 -8.56 -2.52
N GLY A 108 0.07 -8.20 -1.28
CA GLY A 108 0.23 -9.08 -0.12
C GLY A 108 -0.56 -10.38 -0.25
N GLY A 109 -1.77 -10.34 -0.81
CA GLY A 109 -2.59 -11.51 -1.06
C GLY A 109 -2.06 -12.42 -2.17
N PHE A 110 -1.48 -11.87 -3.23
CA PHE A 110 -0.87 -12.67 -4.31
C PHE A 110 0.54 -13.15 -3.97
N TYR A 111 1.32 -12.37 -3.22
CA TYR A 111 2.73 -12.60 -2.94
C TYR A 111 3.10 -12.41 -1.46
N PRO A 112 2.44 -13.14 -0.55
CA PRO A 112 2.64 -12.96 0.89
C PRO A 112 4.08 -13.23 1.32
N GLN A 113 4.81 -14.08 0.59
CA GLN A 113 6.22 -14.37 0.82
C GLN A 113 7.15 -13.16 0.60
N CYS A 114 6.68 -12.12 -0.10
CA CYS A 114 7.43 -10.88 -0.36
C CYS A 114 7.17 -9.80 0.71
N VAL A 115 6.23 -10.02 1.63
CA VAL A 115 5.72 -8.99 2.54
C VAL A 115 6.16 -9.27 3.98
N LEU A 116 6.68 -8.24 4.64
CA LEU A 116 7.03 -8.26 6.05
C LEU A 116 5.91 -7.71 6.93
N GLY A 117 5.18 -6.73 6.44
CA GLY A 117 4.06 -6.05 7.05
C GLY A 117 3.58 -4.93 6.14
N MET A 118 2.49 -4.26 6.49
CA MET A 118 1.99 -3.13 5.70
C MET A 118 1.45 -1.99 6.56
N PHE A 119 1.79 -0.78 6.15
CA PHE A 119 1.12 0.45 6.57
C PHE A 119 0.18 0.89 5.44
N ILE A 120 -1.10 1.02 5.76
CA ILE A 120 -2.13 1.47 4.81
C ILE A 120 -2.93 2.63 5.42
N ASP A 121 -3.29 3.60 4.59
CA ASP A 121 -4.09 4.76 5.01
C ASP A 121 -5.27 4.97 4.09
N ALA A 122 -6.47 5.02 4.67
CA ALA A 122 -7.73 5.16 3.94
C ALA A 122 -7.79 4.23 2.71
N PRO A 123 -7.48 2.91 2.89
CA PRO A 123 -7.26 2.02 1.77
C PRO A 123 -8.56 1.74 1.01
N VAL A 124 -8.48 1.72 -0.32
CA VAL A 124 -9.55 1.21 -1.18
C VAL A 124 -9.51 -0.31 -1.13
N LEU A 125 -10.44 -0.92 -0.42
CA LEU A 125 -10.55 -2.38 -0.27
C LEU A 125 -11.74 -2.97 -1.02
N ASN A 126 -12.77 -2.16 -1.24
CA ASN A 126 -14.02 -2.55 -1.87
C ASN A 126 -14.28 -1.72 -3.12
N PHE A 127 -14.06 -2.31 -4.29
CA PHE A 127 -14.30 -1.62 -5.55
C PHE A 127 -15.79 -1.35 -5.83
N CYS A 128 -16.71 -2.01 -5.13
CA CYS A 128 -18.14 -1.64 -5.19
C CYS A 128 -18.40 -0.28 -4.55
N SER A 129 -17.64 0.07 -3.49
CA SER A 129 -17.69 1.38 -2.86
C SER A 129 -16.96 2.43 -3.71
N PHE A 130 -15.66 2.20 -3.99
CA PHE A 130 -14.86 3.09 -4.82
C PHE A 130 -14.01 2.27 -5.81
N PRO A 131 -14.05 2.53 -7.11
CA PRO A 131 -14.77 3.62 -7.78
C PRO A 131 -16.18 3.24 -8.25
N GLY A 132 -16.70 2.06 -7.89
CA GLY A 132 -17.97 1.54 -8.40
C GLY A 132 -19.18 2.35 -7.99
N LYS A 133 -19.20 2.91 -6.77
CA LYS A 133 -20.31 3.67 -6.17
C LYS A 133 -21.69 3.03 -6.43
N ILE A 134 -21.77 1.72 -6.17
CA ILE A 134 -23.00 0.96 -6.39
C ILE A 134 -24.11 1.51 -5.49
N GLY A 135 -25.18 2.00 -6.12
CA GLY A 135 -26.31 2.63 -5.41
C GLY A 135 -26.15 4.11 -5.08
N ALA A 136 -24.99 4.73 -5.30
CA ALA A 136 -24.71 6.11 -4.91
C ALA A 136 -24.41 7.07 -6.07
N GLY A 137 -24.47 6.61 -7.31
CA GLY A 137 -24.34 7.45 -8.50
C GLY A 137 -23.14 7.19 -9.38
N TYR A 138 -22.81 8.16 -10.23
CA TYR A 138 -21.74 8.08 -11.23
C TYR A 138 -20.43 8.61 -10.67
N GLU A 139 -19.34 7.91 -10.98
CA GLU A 139 -17.97 8.37 -10.79
C GLU A 139 -17.24 8.39 -12.12
N GLU A 140 -16.67 9.53 -12.47
CA GLU A 140 -15.91 9.70 -13.71
C GLU A 140 -14.70 8.76 -13.78
N ILE A 141 -14.05 8.52 -12.65
CA ILE A 141 -12.90 7.62 -12.52
C ILE A 141 -13.27 6.16 -12.88
N TRP A 142 -14.53 5.76 -12.74
CA TRP A 142 -14.99 4.45 -13.18
C TRP A 142 -14.78 4.25 -14.68
N GLU A 143 -15.26 5.16 -15.51
CA GLU A 143 -15.17 5.05 -16.97
C GLU A 143 -13.76 5.35 -17.47
N ASN A 144 -13.10 6.35 -16.89
CA ASN A 144 -11.83 6.85 -17.40
C ASN A 144 -10.64 5.96 -17.01
N GLU A 145 -10.74 5.23 -15.90
CA GLU A 145 -9.59 4.49 -15.37
C GLU A 145 -9.93 3.03 -15.01
N PHE A 146 -10.98 2.76 -14.22
CA PHE A 146 -11.25 1.42 -13.72
C PHE A 146 -11.63 0.45 -14.84
N VAL A 147 -12.53 0.87 -15.75
CA VAL A 147 -12.92 0.04 -16.90
C VAL A 147 -11.75 -0.24 -17.83
N LYS A 148 -10.79 0.69 -17.94
CA LYS A 148 -9.57 0.46 -18.72
C LYS A 148 -8.62 -0.52 -18.05
N ALA A 149 -8.53 -0.49 -16.71
CA ALA A 149 -7.75 -1.43 -15.93
C ALA A 149 -8.33 -2.86 -15.98
N TYR A 150 -9.66 -2.96 -16.08
CA TYR A 150 -10.39 -4.22 -16.12
C TYR A 150 -11.38 -4.26 -17.29
N PRO A 151 -10.90 -4.48 -18.54
CA PRO A 151 -11.74 -4.46 -19.72
C PRO A 151 -12.91 -5.45 -19.64
N GLY A 152 -14.12 -4.97 -19.97
CA GLY A 152 -15.34 -5.78 -19.92
C GLY A 152 -15.97 -5.93 -18.54
N ILE A 153 -15.44 -5.24 -17.52
CA ILE A 153 -16.09 -5.13 -16.22
C ILE A 153 -17.36 -4.25 -16.33
N THR A 154 -18.39 -4.62 -15.60
CA THR A 154 -19.59 -3.80 -15.40
C THR A 154 -19.87 -3.70 -13.91
N ARG A 155 -20.68 -2.73 -13.48
CA ARG A 155 -21.08 -2.62 -12.07
C ARG A 155 -21.75 -3.89 -11.55
N ALA A 156 -22.54 -4.57 -12.37
CA ALA A 156 -23.16 -5.84 -12.00
C ALA A 156 -22.12 -6.95 -11.79
N LYS A 157 -21.12 -7.04 -12.67
CA LYS A 157 -20.00 -8.02 -12.49
C LYS A 157 -19.12 -7.68 -11.31
N LEU A 158 -19.07 -6.42 -10.90
CA LEU A 158 -18.25 -5.98 -9.78
C LEU A 158 -18.68 -6.63 -8.46
N LEU A 159 -19.97 -6.98 -8.30
CA LEU A 159 -20.48 -7.65 -7.09
C LEU A 159 -19.80 -9.00 -6.80
N ASN A 160 -19.33 -9.69 -7.83
CA ASN A 160 -18.63 -10.98 -7.72
C ASN A 160 -17.19 -10.89 -8.25
N PHE A 161 -16.58 -9.71 -8.16
CA PHE A 161 -15.25 -9.49 -8.70
C PHE A 161 -14.17 -10.09 -7.79
N GLU A 162 -13.41 -11.06 -8.27
CA GLU A 162 -12.43 -11.79 -7.47
C GLU A 162 -11.23 -10.93 -7.00
N ASN A 163 -10.93 -9.84 -7.74
CA ASN A 163 -9.80 -8.99 -7.45
C ASN A 163 -10.11 -7.81 -6.51
N HIS A 164 -11.25 -7.84 -5.80
CA HIS A 164 -11.42 -6.93 -4.66
C HIS A 164 -10.28 -7.16 -3.66
N PRO A 165 -9.61 -6.09 -3.19
CA PRO A 165 -8.59 -6.25 -2.15
C PRO A 165 -9.11 -6.93 -0.89
N MET A 166 -10.36 -6.66 -0.49
CA MET A 166 -10.98 -7.30 0.68
C MET A 166 -10.99 -8.83 0.59
N ASN A 167 -11.05 -9.43 -0.60
CA ASN A 167 -11.01 -10.88 -0.82
C ASN A 167 -9.62 -11.51 -0.55
N LYS A 168 -8.61 -10.71 -0.22
CA LYS A 168 -7.25 -11.16 0.09
C LYS A 168 -6.91 -11.12 1.58
N ILE A 169 -7.83 -10.64 2.41
CA ILE A 169 -7.59 -10.45 3.85
C ILE A 169 -7.26 -11.77 4.53
N ASP A 170 -7.95 -12.86 4.22
CA ASP A 170 -7.67 -14.17 4.80
C ASP A 170 -6.25 -14.64 4.52
N VAL A 171 -5.74 -14.43 3.30
CA VAL A 171 -4.35 -14.78 2.96
C VAL A 171 -3.36 -13.99 3.80
N LEU A 172 -3.63 -12.69 4.06
CA LEU A 172 -2.77 -11.87 4.93
C LEU A 172 -2.73 -12.44 6.35
N LYS A 173 -3.88 -12.86 6.90
CA LYS A 173 -4.00 -13.46 8.24
C LYS A 173 -3.26 -14.80 8.30
N GLU A 174 -3.50 -15.70 7.34
CA GLU A 174 -2.84 -17.01 7.26
C GLU A 174 -1.32 -16.89 7.25
N HIS A 175 -0.79 -15.88 6.55
CA HIS A 175 0.64 -15.58 6.48
C HIS A 175 1.14 -14.68 7.62
N LYS A 176 0.28 -14.35 8.59
CA LYS A 176 0.58 -13.51 9.76
C LYS A 176 1.23 -12.18 9.39
N ILE A 177 0.73 -11.56 8.32
CA ILE A 177 1.22 -10.25 7.88
C ILE A 177 0.58 -9.18 8.76
N PRO A 178 1.37 -8.44 9.57
CA PRO A 178 0.84 -7.38 10.41
C PRO A 178 0.46 -6.16 9.57
N VAL A 179 -0.65 -5.53 9.97
CA VAL A 179 -1.21 -4.35 9.30
C VAL A 179 -1.35 -3.21 10.29
N PHE A 180 -0.83 -2.05 9.92
CA PHE A 180 -1.12 -0.79 10.61
C PHE A 180 -1.98 0.06 9.68
N MET A 181 -3.21 0.32 10.07
CA MET A 181 -4.19 1.06 9.27
C MET A 181 -4.55 2.39 9.94
N VAL A 182 -4.57 3.44 9.12
CA VAL A 182 -5.02 4.78 9.51
C VAL A 182 -6.20 5.18 8.62
N TYR A 183 -7.12 5.97 9.13
CA TYR A 183 -8.22 6.51 8.33
C TYR A 183 -8.74 7.83 8.92
N GLY A 184 -9.33 8.68 8.08
CA GLY A 184 -10.04 9.89 8.52
C GLY A 184 -11.48 9.58 8.90
N THR A 185 -11.96 10.08 10.05
CA THR A 185 -13.35 9.82 10.49
C THR A 185 -14.40 10.56 9.65
N GLU A 186 -13.99 11.57 8.90
CA GLU A 186 -14.84 12.35 7.98
C GLU A 186 -14.44 12.14 6.50
N ASP A 187 -13.83 11.00 6.19
CA ASP A 187 -13.49 10.65 4.81
C ASP A 187 -14.75 10.32 4.00
N LEU A 188 -15.07 11.18 3.04
CA LEU A 188 -16.19 11.01 2.10
C LEU A 188 -15.74 10.46 0.74
N THR A 189 -14.46 10.25 0.53
CA THR A 189 -13.89 9.70 -0.71
C THR A 189 -13.79 8.18 -0.64
N VAL A 190 -13.14 7.67 0.41
CA VAL A 190 -13.03 6.24 0.69
C VAL A 190 -13.67 5.97 2.05
N LEU A 191 -14.97 5.70 2.02
CA LEU A 191 -15.78 5.51 3.22
C LEU A 191 -15.22 4.37 4.07
N TYR A 192 -14.83 4.67 5.31
CA TYR A 192 -14.26 3.68 6.23
C TYR A 192 -15.18 2.48 6.42
N ASN A 193 -16.48 2.71 6.62
CA ASN A 193 -17.46 1.65 6.84
C ASN A 193 -17.62 0.68 5.66
N GLU A 194 -17.23 1.09 4.46
CA GLU A 194 -17.33 0.29 3.24
C GLU A 194 -15.96 -0.28 2.78
N ASN A 195 -14.89 0.05 3.49
CA ASN A 195 -13.51 -0.34 3.16
C ASN A 195 -12.76 -0.82 4.41
N GLY A 196 -12.13 0.06 5.17
CA GLY A 196 -11.30 -0.28 6.33
C GLY A 196 -12.03 -1.07 7.40
N LYS A 197 -13.32 -0.80 7.62
CA LYS A 197 -14.16 -1.52 8.57
C LYS A 197 -14.30 -3.00 8.23
N ILE A 198 -14.34 -3.36 6.95
CA ILE A 198 -14.37 -4.76 6.51
C ILE A 198 -13.10 -5.48 7.00
N MET A 199 -11.93 -4.87 6.81
CA MET A 199 -10.68 -5.45 7.31
C MET A 199 -10.69 -5.58 8.83
N GLU A 200 -11.16 -4.59 9.56
CA GLU A 200 -11.28 -4.63 11.03
C GLU A 200 -12.20 -5.78 11.49
N GLU A 201 -13.28 -6.03 10.77
CA GLU A 201 -14.20 -7.12 11.04
C GLU A 201 -13.60 -8.50 10.77
N GLU A 202 -12.89 -8.64 9.68
CA GLU A 202 -12.21 -9.89 9.31
C GLU A 202 -11.04 -10.24 10.25
N TYR A 203 -10.38 -9.23 10.86
CA TYR A 203 -9.29 -9.45 11.81
C TYR A 203 -9.74 -9.66 13.26
N ARG A 204 -11.04 -9.82 13.56
CA ARG A 204 -11.53 -10.03 14.95
C ARG A 204 -10.94 -11.25 15.62
N ASP A 205 -10.62 -12.29 14.86
CA ASP A 205 -10.01 -13.54 15.31
C ASP A 205 -8.47 -13.50 15.37
N ALA A 206 -7.85 -12.41 14.89
CA ALA A 206 -6.41 -12.19 14.90
C ALA A 206 -6.06 -10.72 15.24
N PRO A 207 -6.56 -10.19 16.37
CA PRO A 207 -6.46 -8.75 16.68
C PRO A 207 -5.02 -8.27 16.90
N GLU A 208 -4.08 -9.16 17.19
CA GLU A 208 -2.67 -8.84 17.34
C GLU A 208 -1.98 -8.47 16.02
N LEU A 209 -2.60 -8.84 14.88
CA LEU A 209 -2.07 -8.56 13.55
C LEU A 209 -2.57 -7.24 12.97
N LEU A 210 -3.61 -6.61 13.54
CA LEU A 210 -4.17 -5.37 13.03
C LEU A 210 -4.15 -4.26 14.08
N THR A 211 -3.57 -3.13 13.74
CA THR A 211 -3.71 -1.89 14.52
C THR A 211 -4.43 -0.85 13.68
N VAL A 212 -5.50 -0.28 14.21
CA VAL A 212 -6.31 0.75 13.53
C VAL A 212 -6.26 2.06 14.31
N ILE A 213 -5.92 3.16 13.64
CA ILE A 213 -5.87 4.50 14.25
C ILE A 213 -6.78 5.46 13.48
N PRO A 214 -7.85 5.95 14.10
CA PRO A 214 -8.67 6.99 13.52
C PRO A 214 -7.99 8.37 13.61
N ARG A 215 -8.04 9.14 12.54
CA ARG A 215 -7.74 10.58 12.54
C ARG A 215 -9.06 11.34 12.73
N ILE A 216 -9.30 11.75 13.97
CA ILE A 216 -10.56 12.37 14.38
C ILE A 216 -10.79 13.71 13.66
N CYS A 217 -12.00 13.92 13.13
CA CYS A 217 -12.42 15.12 12.39
C CYS A 217 -11.54 15.40 11.14
N GLN A 218 -10.96 14.37 10.53
CA GLN A 218 -10.20 14.51 9.29
C GLN A 218 -10.84 13.75 8.14
N GLY A 219 -10.73 14.31 6.94
CA GLY A 219 -11.19 13.71 5.69
C GLY A 219 -10.16 12.73 5.10
N HIS A 220 -10.23 12.57 3.77
CA HIS A 220 -9.32 11.69 3.03
C HIS A 220 -7.86 12.13 3.14
N HIS A 221 -7.61 13.41 3.13
CA HIS A 221 -6.28 14.01 3.24
C HIS A 221 -6.15 14.86 4.51
N PRO A 222 -4.91 15.07 5.02
CA PRO A 222 -3.64 14.45 4.59
C PRO A 222 -3.57 12.99 5.00
N HIS A 223 -2.74 12.20 4.31
CA HIS A 223 -2.45 10.82 4.69
C HIS A 223 -1.34 10.74 5.75
N GLY A 224 -1.26 9.58 6.41
CA GLY A 224 -0.32 9.34 7.50
C GLY A 224 -0.76 9.96 8.83
N ILE A 225 0.21 10.18 9.69
CA ILE A 225 0.09 10.96 10.93
C ILE A 225 1.13 12.08 10.83
N PRO A 226 0.86 13.17 10.08
CA PRO A 226 1.89 14.19 9.80
C PRO A 226 2.48 14.85 11.03
N SER A 227 1.70 14.94 12.12
CA SER A 227 2.16 15.49 13.41
C SER A 227 3.08 14.54 14.17
N ASP A 228 3.07 13.24 13.85
CA ASP A 228 3.85 12.20 14.52
C ASP A 228 4.10 10.99 13.58
N PRO A 229 4.91 11.17 12.52
CA PRO A 229 5.25 10.06 11.60
C PRO A 229 6.06 8.97 12.31
N GLN A 230 6.78 9.31 13.40
CA GLN A 230 7.53 8.36 14.19
C GLN A 230 6.64 7.27 14.80
N LYS A 231 5.40 7.58 15.14
CA LYS A 231 4.45 6.59 15.65
C LYS A 231 4.23 5.42 14.67
N ILE A 232 4.13 5.71 13.37
CA ILE A 232 4.02 4.68 12.34
C ILE A 232 5.33 3.88 12.26
N CYS A 233 6.47 4.58 12.27
CA CYS A 233 7.78 3.92 12.26
C CYS A 233 7.96 2.96 13.43
N ASP A 234 7.56 3.35 14.64
CA ASP A 234 7.69 2.52 15.84
C ASP A 234 6.91 1.20 15.74
N TYR A 235 5.77 1.21 15.06
CA TYR A 235 5.04 -0.03 14.74
C TYR A 235 5.78 -0.88 13.71
N ILE A 236 6.24 -0.29 12.62
CA ILE A 236 6.97 -0.98 11.56
C ILE A 236 8.26 -1.61 12.12
N LEU A 237 9.00 -0.89 12.95
CA LEU A 237 10.22 -1.38 13.58
C LEU A 237 9.99 -2.61 14.47
N LYS A 238 8.80 -2.78 15.06
CA LYS A 238 8.46 -3.99 15.84
C LYS A 238 8.38 -5.23 14.96
N TRP A 239 7.92 -5.09 13.70
CA TRP A 239 7.82 -6.20 12.75
C TRP A 239 9.17 -6.65 12.20
N CYS A 240 10.17 -5.79 12.30
CA CYS A 240 11.49 -5.98 11.73
C CYS A 240 12.51 -6.60 12.72
N LYS A 241 12.08 -6.87 13.97
CA LYS A 241 12.93 -7.46 15.04
C LYS A 241 13.30 -8.92 14.84
#